data_2338b6ff88fe8a6f718a20c54f7ed011
#
_entry.id   2338b6ff88fe8a6f718a20c54f7ed011
#
_cell.length_a   1.000
_cell.length_b   1.000
_cell.length_c   1.000
_cell.angle_alpha   90.00
_cell.angle_beta   90.00
_cell.angle_gamma   90.00
#
_symmetry.space_group_name_H-M   'P 1'
#
loop_
_entity.id
_entity.type
_entity.pdbx_description
1 polymer ?
#
loop_
_entity_poly.entity_id
_entity_poly.type
_entity_poly.pdbx_seq_one_letter_code
_entity_poly.pdbx_strand_id
1 'polypeptide(L)'
;MNLSDIKKHLSTVAAVNFQLPNGTIVPPHFHVTEVGQINKKFIDCGGVVRNEKTVNFQLWEAGDFDHRLAPQKLLNIIALSEKTLGIEDAEIEVEYQSNTIGKYHLDFDGTNFLLVATQTNCLAQDKCGIPPEKLKINLVDLSNNSQGSCTPGGKCC
;
A
#
# COMPACT_ATOMS: atom_id res chain seq x y z
N MET A 1 -3.05 3.62 -8.63
CA MET A 1 -4.13 4.39 -9.34
C MET A 1 -4.25 5.78 -8.76
N ASN A 2 -4.36 6.80 -9.60
CA ASN A 2 -4.54 8.19 -9.16
C ASN A 2 -6.02 8.56 -8.99
N LEU A 3 -6.28 9.69 -8.32
CA LEU A 3 -7.63 10.21 -8.08
C LEU A 3 -8.39 10.49 -9.39
N SER A 4 -7.70 10.96 -10.42
CA SER A 4 -8.29 11.17 -11.75
C SER A 4 -8.74 9.87 -12.41
N ASP A 5 -8.06 8.75 -12.15
CA ASP A 5 -8.38 7.46 -12.78
C ASP A 5 -9.59 6.80 -12.13
N ILE A 6 -9.68 6.81 -10.78
CA ILE A 6 -10.88 6.27 -10.11
C ILE A 6 -12.15 7.00 -10.55
N LYS A 7 -12.08 8.32 -10.78
CA LYS A 7 -13.23 9.09 -11.29
C LYS A 7 -13.70 8.61 -12.67
N LYS A 8 -12.75 8.25 -13.55
CA LYS A 8 -13.08 7.66 -14.86
C LYS A 8 -13.76 6.30 -14.69
N HIS A 9 -13.19 5.41 -13.87
CA HIS A 9 -13.75 4.08 -13.64
C HIS A 9 -15.12 4.14 -12.94
N LEU A 10 -15.31 5.00 -11.96
CA LEU A 10 -16.62 5.19 -11.30
C LEU A 10 -17.72 5.63 -12.27
N SER A 11 -17.39 6.32 -13.37
CA SER A 11 -18.38 6.71 -14.38
C SER A 11 -18.81 5.55 -15.28
N THR A 12 -18.14 4.41 -15.24
CA THR A 12 -18.39 3.25 -16.12
C THR A 12 -18.98 2.04 -15.38
N VAL A 13 -18.84 1.97 -14.06
CA VAL A 13 -19.32 0.82 -13.27
C VAL A 13 -20.74 1.04 -12.75
N ALA A 14 -21.49 -0.05 -12.63
CA ALA A 14 -22.84 -0.03 -12.06
C ALA A 14 -22.85 -0.04 -10.52
N ALA A 15 -21.81 -0.59 -9.89
CA ALA A 15 -21.64 -0.70 -8.45
C ALA A 15 -20.17 -0.51 -8.05
N VAL A 16 -19.95 -0.07 -6.82
CA VAL A 16 -18.60 0.04 -6.25
C VAL A 16 -18.32 -1.21 -5.43
N ASN A 17 -17.38 -2.03 -5.90
CA ASN A 17 -16.90 -3.21 -5.19
C ASN A 17 -15.41 -3.08 -4.94
N PHE A 18 -14.96 -3.40 -3.72
CA PHE A 18 -13.55 -3.52 -3.39
C PHE A 18 -13.19 -4.99 -3.15
N GLN A 19 -12.05 -5.41 -3.65
CA GLN A 19 -11.53 -6.77 -3.48
C GLN A 19 -10.18 -6.74 -2.76
N LEU A 20 -10.06 -7.55 -1.71
CA LEU A 20 -8.83 -7.75 -0.94
C LEU A 20 -7.81 -8.58 -1.73
N PRO A 21 -6.50 -8.54 -1.37
CA PRO A 21 -5.45 -9.29 -2.06
C PRO A 21 -5.66 -10.82 -2.07
N ASN A 22 -6.43 -11.34 -1.13
CA ASN A 22 -6.79 -12.76 -1.05
C ASN A 22 -7.99 -13.14 -1.93
N GLY A 23 -8.54 -12.21 -2.71
CA GLY A 23 -9.71 -12.40 -3.56
C GLY A 23 -11.05 -12.19 -2.86
N THR A 24 -11.08 -11.99 -1.54
CA THR A 24 -12.33 -11.72 -0.81
C THR A 24 -12.89 -10.34 -1.17
N ILE A 25 -14.17 -10.26 -1.43
CA ILE A 25 -14.87 -8.99 -1.66
C ILE A 25 -15.16 -8.33 -0.30
N VAL A 26 -14.86 -7.04 -0.17
CA VAL A 26 -15.29 -6.22 0.97
C VAL A 26 -16.81 -6.25 1.04
N PRO A 27 -17.43 -6.47 2.21
CA PRO A 27 -18.88 -6.54 2.35
C PRO A 27 -19.58 -5.34 1.69
N PRO A 28 -20.63 -5.54 0.89
CA PRO A 28 -21.20 -4.49 0.03
C PRO A 28 -21.86 -3.33 0.80
N HIS A 29 -22.01 -3.46 2.11
CA HIS A 29 -22.54 -2.43 3.01
C HIS A 29 -21.44 -1.56 3.63
N PHE A 30 -20.23 -1.57 3.07
CA PHE A 30 -19.15 -0.68 3.51
C PHE A 30 -19.51 0.79 3.29
N HIS A 31 -18.90 1.63 4.10
CA HIS A 31 -18.93 3.09 3.95
C HIS A 31 -17.54 3.60 3.58
N VAL A 32 -17.46 4.65 2.78
CA VAL A 32 -16.27 5.49 2.67
C VAL A 32 -16.43 6.61 3.68
N THR A 33 -15.72 6.52 4.78
CA THR A 33 -15.85 7.46 5.92
C THR A 33 -14.96 8.67 5.77
N GLU A 34 -13.86 8.54 5.03
CA GLU A 34 -12.92 9.61 4.78
C GLU A 34 -12.47 9.61 3.32
N VAL A 35 -12.42 10.83 2.74
CA VAL A 35 -11.70 11.13 1.50
C VAL A 35 -10.86 12.36 1.77
N GLY A 36 -9.55 12.21 1.85
CA GLY A 36 -8.64 13.27 2.26
C GLY A 36 -7.29 13.20 1.55
N GLN A 37 -6.36 14.06 1.98
CA GLN A 37 -4.98 14.06 1.51
C GLN A 37 -4.04 13.88 2.68
N ILE A 38 -3.10 12.95 2.54
CA ILE A 38 -2.00 12.75 3.49
C ILE A 38 -0.73 13.36 2.91
N ASN A 39 -0.08 14.23 3.69
CA ASN A 39 1.25 14.77 3.40
C ASN A 39 2.22 14.19 4.43
N LYS A 40 3.07 13.28 4.02
CA LYS A 40 4.06 12.62 4.86
C LYS A 40 5.44 13.20 4.61
N LYS A 41 6.01 13.85 5.63
CA LYS A 41 7.39 14.33 5.60
C LYS A 41 8.25 13.49 6.53
N PHE A 42 9.33 12.92 6.02
CA PHE A 42 10.19 12.02 6.79
C PHE A 42 11.65 12.08 6.32
N ILE A 43 12.54 11.49 7.10
CA ILE A 43 13.93 11.27 6.72
C ILE A 43 14.13 9.77 6.50
N ASP A 44 14.76 9.39 5.39
CA ASP A 44 15.11 8.01 5.13
C ASP A 44 16.40 7.59 5.88
N CYS A 45 16.74 6.31 5.86
CA CYS A 45 17.93 5.78 6.54
C CYS A 45 19.25 6.29 5.94
N GLY A 46 19.23 6.89 4.76
CA GLY A 46 20.38 7.59 4.14
C GLY A 46 20.49 9.07 4.51
N GLY A 47 19.60 9.59 5.37
CA GLY A 47 19.59 10.97 5.81
C GLY A 47 18.94 11.95 4.82
N VAL A 48 18.21 11.45 3.82
CA VAL A 48 17.52 12.29 2.84
C VAL A 48 16.11 12.62 3.33
N VAL A 49 15.76 13.91 3.35
CA VAL A 49 14.39 14.37 3.65
C VAL A 49 13.50 14.10 2.43
N ARG A 50 12.39 13.41 2.67
CA ARG A 50 11.40 13.08 1.66
C ARG A 50 10.04 13.65 2.00
N ASN A 51 9.25 13.90 0.96
CA ASN A 51 7.86 14.31 1.08
C ASN A 51 7.04 13.42 0.15
N GLU A 52 6.05 12.76 0.71
CA GLU A 52 5.08 11.94 -0.03
C GLU A 52 3.70 12.55 0.14
N LYS A 53 2.91 12.51 -0.92
CA LYS A 53 1.53 12.99 -0.94
C LYS A 53 0.66 11.88 -1.51
N THR A 54 -0.37 11.48 -0.76
CA THR A 54 -1.35 10.47 -1.18
C THR A 54 -2.76 11.00 -0.94
N VAL A 55 -3.71 10.51 -1.73
CA VAL A 55 -5.14 10.68 -1.45
C VAL A 55 -5.57 9.49 -0.61
N ASN A 56 -6.17 9.75 0.55
CA ASN A 56 -6.61 8.70 1.46
C ASN A 56 -8.10 8.44 1.33
N PHE A 57 -8.48 7.17 1.20
CA PHE A 57 -9.84 6.68 1.35
C PHE A 57 -9.88 5.73 2.54
N GLN A 58 -10.83 5.94 3.46
CA GLN A 58 -11.03 5.00 4.56
C GLN A 58 -12.33 4.24 4.35
N LEU A 59 -12.23 2.90 4.35
CA LEU A 59 -13.38 1.99 4.28
C LEU A 59 -13.72 1.47 5.68
N TRP A 60 -14.99 1.53 6.03
CA TRP A 60 -15.51 1.04 7.30
C TRP A 60 -16.79 0.23 7.11
N GLU A 61 -16.95 -0.84 7.88
CA GLU A 61 -18.15 -1.65 7.91
C GLU A 61 -18.98 -1.31 9.14
N ALA A 62 -20.24 -0.97 8.91
CA ALA A 62 -21.26 -0.81 9.96
C ALA A 62 -22.20 -2.01 9.96
N GLY A 63 -23.05 -2.09 10.99
CA GLY A 63 -24.17 -3.03 11.03
C GLY A 63 -25.36 -2.65 10.15
N ASP A 64 -25.17 -1.74 9.20
CA ASP A 64 -26.18 -1.29 8.23
C ASP A 64 -26.11 -2.12 6.94
N PHE A 65 -26.64 -3.33 7.01
CA PHE A 65 -26.56 -4.32 5.94
C PHE A 65 -27.29 -3.93 4.65
N ASP A 66 -28.21 -2.97 4.72
CA ASP A 66 -28.96 -2.47 3.54
C ASP A 66 -28.21 -1.33 2.81
N HIS A 67 -27.18 -0.78 3.43
CA HIS A 67 -26.38 0.29 2.82
C HIS A 67 -25.70 -0.17 1.53
N ARG A 68 -25.73 0.70 0.50
CA ARG A 68 -24.97 0.52 -0.74
C ARG A 68 -24.41 1.86 -1.19
N LEU A 69 -23.10 1.91 -1.41
CA LEU A 69 -22.45 3.10 -1.93
C LEU A 69 -22.57 3.13 -3.46
N ALA A 70 -23.44 4.01 -3.96
CA ALA A 70 -23.56 4.21 -5.41
C ALA A 70 -22.31 4.91 -5.98
N PRO A 71 -21.85 4.56 -7.21
CA PRO A 71 -20.71 5.21 -7.85
C PRO A 71 -20.83 6.74 -7.91
N GLN A 72 -22.01 7.25 -8.24
CA GLN A 72 -22.26 8.70 -8.28
C GLN A 72 -22.13 9.36 -6.91
N LYS A 73 -22.51 8.68 -5.82
CA LYS A 73 -22.33 9.19 -4.47
C LYS A 73 -20.85 9.33 -4.12
N LEU A 74 -20.03 8.34 -4.48
CA LEU A 74 -18.58 8.41 -4.27
C LEU A 74 -17.95 9.53 -5.11
N LEU A 75 -18.34 9.69 -6.38
CA LEU A 75 -17.91 10.82 -7.21
C LEU A 75 -18.22 12.17 -6.58
N ASN A 76 -19.42 12.32 -6.01
CA ASN A 76 -19.82 13.56 -5.33
C ASN A 76 -19.00 13.83 -4.06
N ILE A 77 -18.66 12.77 -3.29
CA ILE A 77 -17.80 12.88 -2.11
C ILE A 77 -16.39 13.31 -2.54
N ILE A 78 -15.82 12.70 -3.57
CA ILE A 78 -14.51 13.06 -4.12
C ILE A 78 -14.52 14.53 -4.56
N ALA A 79 -15.51 14.95 -5.36
CA ALA A 79 -15.60 16.32 -5.85
C ALA A 79 -15.73 17.35 -4.71
N LEU A 80 -16.48 17.01 -3.65
CA LEU A 80 -16.59 17.85 -2.47
C LEU A 80 -15.25 17.97 -1.75
N SER A 81 -14.53 16.87 -1.59
CA SER A 81 -13.21 16.83 -0.93
C SER A 81 -12.17 17.62 -1.74
N GLU A 82 -12.12 17.45 -3.07
CA GLU A 82 -11.26 18.24 -3.96
C GLU A 82 -11.54 19.75 -3.80
N LYS A 83 -12.81 20.13 -3.83
CA LYS A 83 -13.21 21.54 -3.71
C LYS A 83 -12.90 22.14 -2.35
N THR A 84 -13.13 21.39 -1.27
CA THR A 84 -13.05 21.90 0.10
C THR A 84 -11.63 21.87 0.66
N LEU A 85 -10.88 20.82 0.34
CA LEU A 85 -9.55 20.57 0.88
C LEU A 85 -8.42 20.93 -0.11
N GLY A 86 -8.75 21.21 -1.37
CA GLY A 86 -7.75 21.47 -2.42
C GLY A 86 -6.91 20.23 -2.72
N ILE A 87 -7.52 19.03 -2.69
CA ILE A 87 -6.82 17.77 -2.94
C ILE A 87 -6.27 17.77 -4.36
N GLU A 88 -4.97 17.51 -4.47
CA GLU A 88 -4.30 17.35 -5.77
C GLU A 88 -4.46 15.93 -6.30
N ASP A 89 -4.32 15.77 -7.64
CA ASP A 89 -4.30 14.45 -8.25
C ASP A 89 -3.06 13.68 -7.83
N ALA A 90 -3.22 12.72 -6.94
CA ALA A 90 -2.16 11.87 -6.40
C ALA A 90 -2.61 10.42 -6.31
N GLU A 91 -1.68 9.54 -6.01
CA GLU A 91 -1.95 8.12 -5.82
C GLU A 91 -2.88 7.89 -4.63
N ILE A 92 -3.85 7.00 -4.80
CA ILE A 92 -4.81 6.64 -3.75
C ILE A 92 -4.21 5.56 -2.85
N GLU A 93 -4.22 5.83 -1.54
CA GLU A 93 -4.04 4.86 -0.48
C GLU A 93 -5.41 4.57 0.16
N VAL A 94 -5.77 3.30 0.29
CA VAL A 94 -7.02 2.86 0.91
C VAL A 94 -6.73 2.25 2.27
N GLU A 95 -7.39 2.74 3.30
CA GLU A 95 -7.38 2.15 4.64
C GLU A 95 -8.62 1.25 4.82
N TYR A 96 -8.40 0.03 5.26
CA TYR A 96 -9.45 -0.92 5.55
C TYR A 96 -9.15 -1.72 6.81
N GLN A 97 -10.16 -1.87 7.68
CA GLN A 97 -10.05 -2.58 8.95
C GLN A 97 -10.16 -4.10 8.76
N SER A 98 -9.09 -4.81 9.14
CA SER A 98 -9.14 -6.25 9.37
C SER A 98 -8.70 -6.53 10.84
N ASN A 99 -7.62 -7.26 11.10
CA ASN A 99 -7.04 -7.38 12.45
C ASN A 99 -6.48 -6.03 12.96
N THR A 100 -6.06 -5.19 12.06
CA THR A 100 -5.67 -3.79 12.26
C THR A 100 -6.03 -3.00 11.00
N ILE A 101 -5.85 -1.69 11.01
CA ILE A 101 -6.01 -0.89 9.79
C ILE A 101 -4.91 -1.27 8.81
N GLY A 102 -5.29 -1.96 7.74
CA GLY A 102 -4.42 -2.24 6.61
C GLY A 102 -4.41 -1.08 5.63
N LYS A 103 -3.25 -0.81 5.01
CA LYS A 103 -3.08 0.18 3.96
C LYS A 103 -2.83 -0.53 2.63
N TYR A 104 -3.51 -0.08 1.61
CA TYR A 104 -3.49 -0.72 0.29
C TYR A 104 -3.34 0.34 -0.79
N HIS A 105 -2.59 0.01 -1.85
CA HIS A 105 -2.75 0.73 -3.11
C HIS A 105 -4.06 0.33 -3.79
N LEU A 106 -4.51 1.14 -4.72
CA LEU A 106 -5.74 0.88 -5.46
C LEU A 106 -5.43 0.57 -6.92
N ASP A 107 -6.09 -0.47 -7.46
CA ASP A 107 -6.08 -0.82 -8.87
C ASP A 107 -7.50 -1.17 -9.35
N PHE A 108 -7.70 -1.50 -10.63
CA PHE A 108 -9.00 -1.81 -11.20
C PHE A 108 -8.89 -2.89 -12.28
N ASP A 109 -9.71 -3.94 -12.18
CA ASP A 109 -9.72 -5.09 -13.10
C ASP A 109 -10.76 -4.97 -14.24
N GLY A 110 -11.48 -3.86 -14.32
CA GLY A 110 -12.60 -3.66 -15.24
C GLY A 110 -13.97 -3.84 -14.57
N THR A 111 -14.02 -4.40 -13.36
CA THR A 111 -15.26 -4.67 -12.61
C THR A 111 -15.13 -4.25 -11.14
N ASN A 112 -14.03 -4.64 -10.48
CA ASN A 112 -13.78 -4.40 -9.07
C ASN A 112 -12.58 -3.48 -8.89
N PHE A 113 -12.62 -2.67 -7.85
CA PHE A 113 -11.47 -1.95 -7.34
C PHE A 113 -10.63 -2.88 -6.48
N LEU A 114 -9.38 -3.12 -6.88
CA LEU A 114 -8.48 -4.07 -6.22
C LEU A 114 -7.68 -3.36 -5.13
N LEU A 115 -7.76 -3.86 -3.91
CA LEU A 115 -6.89 -3.46 -2.81
C LEU A 115 -5.57 -4.22 -2.93
N VAL A 116 -4.52 -3.55 -3.36
CA VAL A 116 -3.20 -4.13 -3.58
C VAL A 116 -2.34 -3.96 -2.34
N ALA A 117 -1.75 -5.07 -1.85
CA ALA A 117 -0.93 -5.04 -0.65
C ALA A 117 0.27 -4.08 -0.81
N THR A 118 0.48 -3.25 0.20
CA THR A 118 1.65 -2.38 0.29
C THR A 118 2.83 -3.11 0.92
N GLN A 119 4.04 -2.66 0.62
CA GLN A 119 5.27 -3.20 1.20
C GLN A 119 6.18 -2.08 1.66
N THR A 120 6.83 -2.28 2.81
CA THR A 120 7.91 -1.40 3.24
C THR A 120 9.14 -1.59 2.37
N ASN A 121 9.83 -0.51 2.01
CA ASN A 121 11.01 -0.54 1.17
C ASN A 121 12.12 0.33 1.74
N CYS A 122 13.37 -0.04 1.45
CA CYS A 122 14.53 0.82 1.71
C CYS A 122 14.68 1.83 0.56
N LEU A 123 14.45 3.11 0.85
CA LEU A 123 14.53 4.20 -0.13
C LEU A 123 15.95 4.72 -0.33
N ALA A 124 16.92 4.26 0.47
CA ALA A 124 18.31 4.70 0.47
C ALA A 124 19.28 3.54 0.20
N GLN A 125 18.94 2.64 -0.72
CA GLN A 125 19.74 1.45 -1.02
C GLN A 125 21.21 1.80 -1.34
N ASP A 126 21.45 2.88 -2.07
CA ASP A 126 22.78 3.34 -2.46
C ASP A 126 23.63 3.87 -1.28
N LYS A 127 22.97 4.22 -0.16
CA LYS A 127 23.61 4.84 1.01
C LYS A 127 23.62 3.93 2.25
N CYS A 128 22.79 2.89 2.27
CA CYS A 128 22.69 1.98 3.42
C CYS A 128 23.79 0.93 3.49
N GLY A 129 24.71 0.87 2.53
CA GLY A 129 25.74 -0.17 2.46
C GLY A 129 25.20 -1.60 2.32
N ILE A 130 23.92 -1.76 2.05
CA ILE A 130 23.32 -3.05 1.73
C ILE A 130 23.60 -3.31 0.25
N PRO A 131 24.35 -4.37 -0.13
CA PRO A 131 24.56 -4.71 -1.54
C PRO A 131 23.22 -4.92 -2.24
N PRO A 132 23.07 -4.46 -3.51
CA PRO A 132 21.81 -4.58 -4.26
C PRO A 132 21.35 -6.04 -4.45
N GLU A 133 22.25 -7.01 -4.32
CA GLU A 133 21.92 -8.43 -4.27
C GLU A 133 22.66 -9.09 -3.10
N LYS A 134 21.92 -9.64 -2.14
CA LYS A 134 22.49 -10.68 -1.29
C LYS A 134 22.72 -11.89 -2.17
N LEU A 135 23.99 -12.21 -2.47
CA LEU A 135 24.36 -13.49 -3.06
C LEU A 135 23.69 -14.58 -2.20
N LYS A 136 22.76 -15.31 -2.80
CA LYS A 136 22.19 -16.52 -2.20
C LYS A 136 23.29 -17.55 -2.19
N ILE A 137 24.08 -17.61 -1.13
CA ILE A 137 25.03 -18.67 -0.90
C ILE A 137 24.21 -19.92 -0.56
N ASN A 138 24.23 -20.90 -1.45
CA ASN A 138 23.64 -22.21 -1.16
C ASN A 138 24.40 -22.80 0.02
N LEU A 139 23.70 -23.17 1.07
CA LEU A 139 24.27 -23.82 2.26
C LEU A 139 25.05 -25.11 1.93
N VAL A 140 24.81 -25.71 0.77
CA VAL A 140 25.52 -26.89 0.27
C VAL A 140 26.98 -26.57 -0.11
N ASP A 141 27.26 -25.33 -0.54
CA ASP A 141 28.63 -24.92 -0.91
C ASP A 141 29.52 -24.65 0.32
N LEU A 142 28.93 -24.43 1.49
CA LEU A 142 29.65 -24.27 2.76
C LEU A 142 30.11 -25.60 3.36
N SER A 143 29.51 -26.73 2.99
CA SER A 143 29.85 -28.03 3.50
C SER A 143 31.08 -28.65 2.81
N ASN A 144 31.48 -28.16 1.62
CA ASN A 144 32.59 -28.67 0.83
C ASN A 144 33.92 -27.93 1.06
N ASN A 145 33.95 -26.88 1.90
CA ASN A 145 35.19 -26.12 2.15
C ASN A 145 35.69 -26.28 3.59
N SER A 146 35.49 -27.46 4.19
CA SER A 146 36.05 -27.79 5.50
C SER A 146 37.49 -28.39 5.35
N GLN A 147 38.39 -27.58 4.80
CA GLN A 147 39.84 -27.76 4.98
C GLN A 147 40.45 -26.50 5.59
N GLY A 148 40.14 -26.31 6.87
CA GLY A 148 40.73 -25.32 7.71
C GLY A 148 40.74 -25.86 9.13
N SER A 149 41.71 -26.74 9.44
CA SER A 149 42.00 -27.20 10.80
C SER A 149 42.28 -25.98 11.70
N CYS A 150 41.38 -25.65 12.62
CA CYS A 150 41.70 -24.78 13.72
C CYS A 150 42.70 -25.48 14.65
N THR A 151 43.96 -25.03 14.67
CA THR A 151 44.91 -25.42 15.68
C THR A 151 44.59 -24.80 17.02
N PRO A 152 44.56 -25.57 18.13
CA PRO A 152 44.34 -24.98 19.48
C PRO A 152 45.50 -24.06 19.83
N GLY A 153 45.21 -22.75 19.98
CA GLY A 153 46.20 -21.73 20.35
C GLY A 153 46.24 -20.50 19.46
N GLY A 154 45.46 -20.44 18.34
CA GLY A 154 45.33 -19.24 17.51
C GLY A 154 44.34 -18.27 18.09
N LYS A 155 44.73 -16.98 18.28
CA LYS A 155 43.85 -15.89 18.63
C LYS A 155 42.92 -15.63 17.43
N CYS A 156 41.70 -16.20 17.45
CA CYS A 156 40.57 -15.75 16.63
C CYS A 156 39.71 -14.87 17.52
N CYS A 157 39.78 -13.54 17.34
CA CYS A 157 38.73 -12.59 17.71
C CYS A 157 38.02 -12.16 16.47
#